data_9fc02e4a61a76692eb107e46990dbd01
#
_entry.id   9fc02e4a61a76692eb107e46990dbd01
#
_cell.length_a   1.000
_cell.length_b   1.000
_cell.length_c   1.000
_cell.angle_alpha   90.00
_cell.angle_beta   90.00
_cell.angle_gamma   90.00
#
_symmetry.space_group_name_H-M   'P 1'
#
loop_
_entity.id
_entity.type
_entity.pdbx_description
1 polymer ?
#
loop_
_entity_poly.entity_id
_entity_poly.type
_entity_poly.pdbx_seq_one_letter_code
_entity_poly.pdbx_strand_id
1 'polypeptide(L)'
;PYLPGDSSHDLADATWRRKERMLTGRHITFVACSHWMESEARQSRLLEGQETCAIPNPIDTRLFAPADKAEARRRLGLPADRRLILFASQRVTNVNKGMDYLIEACRKWEQEHPEIRENTGLIIVGGHAEEIADRLPLQAYPLGYVNDPRRMVDVYNAADAFVLPSLSENLPNTIMEAMACGVPCIGFRVGGIPEEIDHKVNGYVAEYKDANDLARGLHWTLDEADRKTLGEEAVKKVAQHYSQRAVAARYINIYNRLAGKDYLEA
;
A
#
# COMPACT_ATOMS: atom_id res chain seq x y z
N PRO A 1 -22.07 -0.22 5.45
CA PRO A 1 -22.88 -0.49 4.25
C PRO A 1 -22.40 0.38 3.11
N TYR A 2 -21.94 -0.28 2.01
CA TYR A 2 -21.39 0.40 0.83
C TYR A 2 -22.42 0.66 -0.26
N LEU A 3 -23.68 0.31 -0.03
CA LEU A 3 -24.74 0.50 -1.00
C LEU A 3 -25.75 1.54 -0.51
N PRO A 4 -25.96 2.61 -1.25
CA PRO A 4 -27.03 3.55 -0.95
C PRO A 4 -28.37 2.95 -1.38
N GLY A 5 -29.25 2.73 -0.43
CA GLY A 5 -30.65 2.40 -0.70
C GLY A 5 -31.09 1.03 -0.17
N ASP A 6 -32.19 1.09 0.55
CA ASP A 6 -32.98 -0.07 0.99
C ASP A 6 -33.93 -0.44 -0.17
N SER A 7 -33.53 -1.36 -1.04
CA SER A 7 -34.46 -1.86 -2.05
C SER A 7 -34.83 -3.31 -1.74
N SER A 8 -36.13 -3.59 -1.76
CA SER A 8 -36.68 -4.95 -1.59
C SER A 8 -36.22 -5.94 -2.68
N HIS A 9 -35.44 -5.49 -3.67
CA HIS A 9 -34.90 -6.28 -4.77
C HIS A 9 -33.37 -6.14 -4.81
N ASP A 10 -32.73 -6.26 -3.65
CA ASP A 10 -31.28 -6.12 -3.50
C ASP A 10 -30.56 -7.36 -4.05
N LEU A 11 -29.74 -7.14 -5.07
CA LEU A 11 -28.81 -8.15 -5.62
C LEU A 11 -27.86 -8.71 -4.54
N ALA A 12 -27.60 -7.93 -3.47
CA ALA A 12 -26.75 -8.36 -2.37
C ALA A 12 -27.39 -9.52 -1.59
N ASP A 13 -28.70 -9.45 -1.26
CA ASP A 13 -29.41 -10.53 -0.58
C ASP A 13 -29.47 -11.81 -1.45
N ALA A 14 -29.83 -11.66 -2.72
CA ALA A 14 -29.84 -12.78 -3.65
C ALA A 14 -28.47 -13.45 -3.80
N THR A 15 -27.40 -12.64 -3.87
CA THR A 15 -26.02 -13.13 -3.95
C THR A 15 -25.60 -13.80 -2.64
N TRP A 16 -25.99 -13.22 -1.49
CA TRP A 16 -25.70 -13.78 -0.19
C TRP A 16 -26.33 -15.18 -0.03
N ARG A 17 -27.64 -15.32 -0.32
CA ARG A 17 -28.34 -16.61 -0.26
C ARG A 17 -27.76 -17.64 -1.24
N ARG A 18 -27.30 -17.19 -2.40
CA ARG A 18 -26.63 -18.09 -3.36
C ARG A 18 -25.30 -18.60 -2.76
N LYS A 19 -24.50 -17.74 -2.18
CA LYS A 19 -23.24 -18.11 -1.51
C LYS A 19 -23.50 -19.06 -0.32
N GLU A 20 -24.49 -18.76 0.51
CA GLU A 20 -24.88 -19.63 1.64
C GLU A 20 -25.16 -21.05 1.16
N ARG A 21 -26.03 -21.22 0.15
CA ARG A 21 -26.32 -22.54 -0.43
C ARG A 21 -25.11 -23.25 -1.02
N MET A 22 -24.17 -22.49 -1.61
CA MET A 22 -22.95 -23.06 -2.17
C MET A 22 -21.97 -23.53 -1.10
N LEU A 23 -21.96 -22.90 0.07
CA LEU A 23 -21.02 -23.21 1.16
C LEU A 23 -21.57 -24.22 2.15
N THR A 24 -22.90 -24.35 2.26
CA THR A 24 -23.55 -25.29 3.18
C THR A 24 -23.09 -26.72 2.94
N GLY A 25 -22.63 -27.40 4.00
CA GLY A 25 -22.16 -28.79 3.96
C GLY A 25 -20.83 -29.02 3.25
N ARG A 26 -20.09 -27.94 2.93
CA ARG A 26 -18.74 -28.01 2.36
C ARG A 26 -17.71 -27.57 3.37
N HIS A 27 -16.53 -28.19 3.34
CA HIS A 27 -15.35 -27.76 4.07
C HIS A 27 -14.38 -27.11 3.10
N ILE A 28 -14.19 -25.79 3.24
CA ILE A 28 -13.34 -24.99 2.36
C ILE A 28 -12.40 -24.18 3.24
N THR A 29 -11.12 -24.18 2.90
CA THR A 29 -10.15 -23.27 3.51
C THR A 29 -10.12 -21.97 2.73
N PHE A 30 -10.47 -20.87 3.39
CA PHE A 30 -10.43 -19.52 2.81
C PHE A 30 -9.12 -18.83 3.15
N VAL A 31 -8.44 -18.34 2.12
CA VAL A 31 -7.18 -17.61 2.27
C VAL A 31 -7.43 -16.13 2.00
N ALA A 32 -7.28 -15.31 3.03
CA ALA A 32 -7.30 -13.85 2.93
C ALA A 32 -5.90 -13.31 2.63
N CYS A 33 -5.79 -12.16 1.96
CA CYS A 33 -4.47 -11.58 1.68
C CYS A 33 -3.92 -10.70 2.82
N SER A 34 -4.65 -10.53 3.92
CA SER A 34 -4.21 -9.85 5.14
C SER A 34 -4.84 -10.47 6.37
N HIS A 35 -4.24 -10.28 7.54
CA HIS A 35 -4.85 -10.66 8.81
C HIS A 35 -6.08 -9.80 9.13
N TRP A 36 -6.09 -8.54 8.70
CA TRP A 36 -7.29 -7.71 8.78
C TRP A 36 -8.46 -8.35 8.01
N MET A 37 -8.26 -8.73 6.74
CA MET A 37 -9.30 -9.38 5.95
C MET A 37 -9.68 -10.77 6.50
N GLU A 38 -8.73 -11.51 7.04
CA GLU A 38 -9.01 -12.78 7.74
C GLU A 38 -9.93 -12.54 8.95
N SER A 39 -9.67 -11.49 9.73
CA SER A 39 -10.52 -11.11 10.86
C SER A 39 -11.94 -10.74 10.42
N GLU A 40 -12.08 -9.97 9.34
CA GLU A 40 -13.39 -9.66 8.73
C GLU A 40 -14.10 -10.94 8.21
N ALA A 41 -13.35 -11.85 7.59
CA ALA A 41 -13.88 -13.11 7.10
C ALA A 41 -14.42 -14.00 8.23
N ARG A 42 -13.72 -14.08 9.36
CA ARG A 42 -14.14 -14.82 10.56
C ARG A 42 -15.44 -14.31 11.18
N GLN A 43 -15.74 -13.02 11.02
CA GLN A 43 -16.98 -12.41 11.50
C GLN A 43 -18.15 -12.65 10.52
N SER A 44 -17.87 -13.14 9.32
CA SER A 44 -18.90 -13.40 8.32
C SER A 44 -19.70 -14.64 8.64
N ARG A 45 -21.00 -14.49 8.80
CA ARG A 45 -21.92 -15.60 8.98
C ARG A 45 -21.88 -16.64 7.84
N LEU A 46 -21.49 -16.21 6.63
CA LEU A 46 -21.31 -17.11 5.48
C LEU A 46 -20.13 -18.08 5.67
N LEU A 47 -19.15 -17.72 6.48
CA LEU A 47 -17.93 -18.49 6.72
C LEU A 47 -17.92 -19.17 8.09
N GLU A 48 -19.04 -19.15 8.79
CA GLU A 48 -19.17 -19.84 10.08
C GLU A 48 -18.85 -21.33 9.92
N GLY A 49 -17.93 -21.84 10.75
CA GLY A 49 -17.44 -23.22 10.68
C GLY A 49 -16.47 -23.53 9.55
N GLN A 50 -16.10 -22.53 8.72
CA GLN A 50 -15.05 -22.68 7.70
C GLN A 50 -13.67 -22.31 8.29
N GLU A 51 -12.63 -22.92 7.75
CA GLU A 51 -11.25 -22.55 8.08
C GLU A 51 -10.87 -21.27 7.33
N THR A 52 -10.24 -20.33 8.05
CA THR A 52 -9.69 -19.10 7.46
C THR A 52 -8.23 -18.92 7.86
N CYS A 53 -7.42 -18.40 6.97
CA CYS A 53 -6.03 -18.03 7.24
C CYS A 53 -5.61 -16.83 6.37
N ALA A 54 -4.49 -16.19 6.73
CA ALA A 54 -3.94 -15.07 5.97
C ALA A 54 -2.65 -15.48 5.25
N ILE A 55 -2.60 -15.28 3.93
CA ILE A 55 -1.39 -15.35 3.12
C ILE A 55 -1.38 -14.13 2.19
N PRO A 56 -0.37 -13.24 2.30
CA PRO A 56 -0.34 -12.03 1.50
C PRO A 56 -0.12 -12.30 0.01
N ASN A 57 -0.38 -11.28 -0.82
CA ASN A 57 0.02 -11.31 -2.22
C ASN A 57 1.54 -11.31 -2.34
N PRO A 58 2.11 -12.06 -3.30
CA PRO A 58 3.55 -12.06 -3.53
C PRO A 58 4.00 -10.86 -4.34
N ILE A 59 5.21 -10.34 -4.05
CA ILE A 59 5.90 -9.34 -4.86
C ILE A 59 7.10 -10.00 -5.55
N ASP A 60 7.31 -9.65 -6.83
CA ASP A 60 8.54 -10.06 -7.53
C ASP A 60 9.71 -9.17 -7.09
N THR A 61 10.45 -9.64 -6.09
CA THR A 61 11.62 -8.95 -5.51
C THR A 61 12.85 -8.97 -6.42
N ARG A 62 12.79 -9.62 -7.60
CA ARG A 62 13.82 -9.49 -8.65
C ARG A 62 13.54 -8.30 -9.56
N LEU A 63 12.28 -7.96 -9.73
CA LEU A 63 11.84 -6.78 -10.50
C LEU A 63 11.85 -5.53 -9.60
N PHE A 64 11.12 -5.59 -8.49
CA PHE A 64 11.06 -4.50 -7.51
C PHE A 64 12.22 -4.67 -6.53
N ALA A 65 13.26 -3.89 -6.73
CA ALA A 65 14.47 -3.92 -5.94
C ALA A 65 15.11 -2.53 -5.87
N PRO A 66 15.95 -2.24 -4.86
CA PRO A 66 16.71 -1.00 -4.80
C PRO A 66 17.59 -0.82 -6.04
N ALA A 67 17.59 0.39 -6.59
CA ALA A 67 18.39 0.80 -7.73
C ALA A 67 18.97 2.21 -7.51
N ASP A 68 19.81 2.66 -8.43
CA ASP A 68 20.41 3.99 -8.34
C ASP A 68 19.34 5.09 -8.49
N LYS A 69 19.15 5.87 -7.42
CA LYS A 69 18.17 6.95 -7.34
C LYS A 69 18.46 8.07 -8.34
N ALA A 70 19.71 8.45 -8.51
CA ALA A 70 20.07 9.54 -9.41
C ALA A 70 19.79 9.16 -10.86
N GLU A 71 20.06 7.91 -11.24
CA GLU A 71 19.77 7.38 -12.56
C GLU A 71 18.25 7.25 -12.79
N ALA A 72 17.49 6.80 -11.79
CA ALA A 72 16.02 6.74 -11.87
C ALA A 72 15.42 8.14 -12.10
N ARG A 73 15.88 9.14 -11.35
CA ARG A 73 15.47 10.55 -11.52
C ARG A 73 15.82 11.09 -12.88
N ARG A 74 17.02 10.81 -13.36
CA ARG A 74 17.47 11.23 -14.69
C ARG A 74 16.56 10.66 -15.81
N ARG A 75 16.21 9.37 -15.74
CA ARG A 75 15.32 8.73 -16.73
C ARG A 75 13.91 9.32 -16.72
N LEU A 76 13.45 9.78 -15.57
CA LEU A 76 12.11 10.35 -15.41
C LEU A 76 12.07 11.87 -15.59
N GLY A 77 13.22 12.54 -15.80
CA GLY A 77 13.31 14.00 -15.91
C GLY A 77 13.00 14.72 -14.58
N LEU A 78 13.28 14.06 -13.44
CA LEU A 78 13.03 14.60 -12.10
C LEU A 78 14.26 15.29 -11.53
N PRO A 79 14.10 16.30 -10.64
CA PRO A 79 15.21 17.02 -10.04
C PRO A 79 16.07 16.10 -9.15
N ALA A 80 17.40 16.31 -9.20
CA ALA A 80 18.35 15.55 -8.40
C ALA A 80 18.47 16.06 -6.96
N ASP A 81 18.24 17.35 -6.77
CA ASP A 81 18.55 18.14 -5.56
C ASP A 81 17.38 18.33 -4.60
N ARG A 82 16.20 17.78 -4.93
CA ARG A 82 15.00 17.87 -4.09
C ARG A 82 14.67 16.55 -3.41
N ARG A 83 14.03 16.63 -2.25
CA ARG A 83 13.34 15.47 -1.66
C ARG A 83 12.05 15.22 -2.45
N LEU A 84 11.80 13.99 -2.82
CA LEU A 84 10.65 13.64 -3.63
C LEU A 84 9.76 12.62 -2.90
N ILE A 85 8.54 13.05 -2.60
CA ILE A 85 7.47 12.20 -2.09
C ILE A 85 6.77 11.59 -3.30
N LEU A 86 6.40 10.33 -3.24
CA LEU A 86 5.61 9.66 -4.27
C LEU A 86 4.20 9.37 -3.77
N PHE A 87 3.21 9.75 -4.55
CA PHE A 87 1.85 9.25 -4.46
C PHE A 87 1.50 8.51 -5.76
N ALA A 88 0.97 7.30 -5.65
CA ALA A 88 0.58 6.51 -6.82
C ALA A 88 -0.79 5.85 -6.64
N SER A 89 -1.66 6.00 -7.65
CA SER A 89 -2.94 5.30 -7.72
C SER A 89 -3.40 5.19 -9.17
N GLN A 90 -4.33 4.28 -9.48
CA GLN A 90 -4.88 4.21 -10.85
C GLN A 90 -5.55 5.53 -11.27
N ARG A 91 -6.26 6.16 -10.36
CA ARG A 91 -6.95 7.44 -10.55
C ARG A 91 -6.76 8.30 -9.31
N VAL A 92 -5.98 9.36 -9.43
CA VAL A 92 -5.60 10.21 -8.29
C VAL A 92 -6.77 11.00 -7.69
N THR A 93 -7.84 11.22 -8.46
CA THR A 93 -9.08 11.86 -8.02
C THR A 93 -10.05 10.91 -7.30
N ASN A 94 -9.67 9.62 -7.11
CA ASN A 94 -10.48 8.71 -6.31
C ASN A 94 -10.38 9.09 -4.82
N VAL A 95 -11.50 9.54 -4.27
CA VAL A 95 -11.60 10.02 -2.87
C VAL A 95 -11.11 8.98 -1.85
N ASN A 96 -11.28 7.67 -2.14
CA ASN A 96 -10.82 6.60 -1.26
C ASN A 96 -9.29 6.49 -1.18
N LYS A 97 -8.54 7.12 -2.09
CA LYS A 97 -7.08 7.15 -2.07
C LYS A 97 -6.49 8.29 -1.23
N GLY A 98 -7.36 9.16 -0.71
CA GLY A 98 -7.01 10.13 0.33
C GLY A 98 -6.14 11.30 -0.13
N MET A 99 -6.14 11.64 -1.44
CA MET A 99 -5.36 12.77 -1.96
C MET A 99 -5.66 14.08 -1.22
N ASP A 100 -6.92 14.32 -0.84
CA ASP A 100 -7.30 15.53 -0.11
C ASP A 100 -6.60 15.62 1.27
N TYR A 101 -6.43 14.47 1.95
CA TYR A 101 -5.68 14.40 3.21
C TYR A 101 -4.18 14.68 2.98
N LEU A 102 -3.62 14.19 1.87
CA LEU A 102 -2.22 14.49 1.53
C LEU A 102 -2.01 15.98 1.25
N ILE A 103 -2.92 16.61 0.49
CA ILE A 103 -2.87 18.05 0.22
C ILE A 103 -2.95 18.84 1.53
N GLU A 104 -3.87 18.48 2.42
CA GLU A 104 -4.02 19.12 3.73
C GLU A 104 -2.75 18.91 4.60
N ALA A 105 -2.23 17.70 4.64
CA ALA A 105 -1.00 17.39 5.38
C ALA A 105 0.20 18.19 4.86
N CYS A 106 0.36 18.31 3.53
CA CYS A 106 1.41 19.14 2.94
C CYS A 106 1.26 20.63 3.30
N ARG A 107 0.03 21.16 3.34
CA ARG A 107 -0.22 22.55 3.76
C ARG A 107 0.14 22.79 5.22
N LYS A 108 -0.22 21.86 6.11
CA LYS A 108 0.14 21.93 7.54
C LYS A 108 1.65 21.86 7.74
N TRP A 109 2.29 20.92 7.05
CA TRP A 109 3.75 20.79 7.10
C TRP A 109 4.45 22.03 6.56
N GLU A 110 3.98 22.64 5.47
CA GLU A 110 4.51 23.90 4.94
C GLU A 110 4.33 25.09 5.93
N GLN A 111 3.21 25.15 6.65
CA GLN A 111 2.99 26.18 7.65
C GLN A 111 4.00 26.13 8.80
N GLU A 112 4.39 24.91 9.21
CA GLU A 112 5.36 24.69 10.29
C GLU A 112 6.82 24.77 9.78
N HIS A 113 7.04 24.39 8.49
CA HIS A 113 8.35 24.26 7.84
C HIS A 113 8.32 24.89 6.44
N PRO A 114 8.35 26.23 6.31
CA PRO A 114 8.19 26.91 5.01
C PRO A 114 9.25 26.55 3.96
N GLU A 115 10.43 26.11 4.40
CA GLU A 115 11.55 25.69 3.53
C GLU A 115 11.22 24.48 2.65
N ILE A 116 10.21 23.68 3.00
CA ILE A 116 9.83 22.50 2.19
C ILE A 116 9.34 22.87 0.80
N ARG A 117 8.81 24.08 0.61
CA ARG A 117 8.37 24.58 -0.69
C ARG A 117 9.51 24.58 -1.72
N GLU A 118 10.72 24.89 -1.28
CA GLU A 118 11.88 25.00 -2.16
C GLU A 118 12.63 23.67 -2.32
N ASN A 119 12.64 22.83 -1.29
CA ASN A 119 13.50 21.64 -1.23
C ASN A 119 12.74 20.31 -1.37
N THR A 120 11.41 20.33 -1.46
CA THR A 120 10.57 19.12 -1.52
C THR A 120 9.60 19.22 -2.70
N GLY A 121 9.30 18.08 -3.31
CA GLY A 121 8.32 17.95 -4.38
C GLY A 121 7.50 16.67 -4.27
N LEU A 122 6.39 16.61 -5.00
CA LEU A 122 5.49 15.46 -5.04
C LEU A 122 5.45 14.86 -6.45
N ILE A 123 5.91 13.62 -6.59
CA ILE A 123 5.69 12.78 -7.78
C ILE A 123 4.26 12.25 -7.70
N ILE A 124 3.49 12.45 -8.76
CA ILE A 124 2.10 11.99 -8.84
C ILE A 124 1.97 11.01 -10.01
N VAL A 125 1.62 9.76 -9.69
CA VAL A 125 1.38 8.72 -10.69
C VAL A 125 -0.10 8.33 -10.68
N GLY A 126 -0.71 8.38 -11.86
CA GLY A 126 -2.09 7.95 -12.07
C GLY A 126 -2.84 8.86 -13.04
N GLY A 127 -4.03 8.41 -13.45
CA GLY A 127 -4.89 9.24 -14.29
C GLY A 127 -5.36 10.49 -13.53
N HIS A 128 -5.46 11.60 -14.24
CA HIS A 128 -5.84 12.92 -13.72
C HIS A 128 -4.81 13.57 -12.77
N ALA A 129 -3.53 13.22 -12.90
CA ALA A 129 -2.47 13.76 -12.04
C ALA A 129 -2.31 15.28 -12.19
N GLU A 130 -2.49 15.81 -13.39
CA GLU A 130 -2.41 17.25 -13.70
C GLU A 130 -3.49 18.06 -12.97
N GLU A 131 -4.68 17.49 -12.78
CA GLU A 131 -5.79 18.19 -12.10
C GLU A 131 -5.52 18.46 -10.62
N ILE A 132 -4.57 17.71 -10.03
CA ILE A 132 -4.20 17.81 -8.61
C ILE A 132 -3.01 18.75 -8.42
N ALA A 133 -2.15 18.89 -9.43
CA ALA A 133 -0.88 19.62 -9.33
C ALA A 133 -1.05 21.03 -8.76
N ASP A 134 -2.04 21.78 -9.26
CA ASP A 134 -2.28 23.18 -8.86
C ASP A 134 -2.85 23.33 -7.42
N ARG A 135 -3.29 22.22 -6.80
CA ARG A 135 -3.86 22.23 -5.46
C ARG A 135 -2.83 22.06 -4.35
N LEU A 136 -1.62 21.60 -4.73
CA LEU A 136 -0.53 21.29 -3.80
C LEU A 136 0.25 22.56 -3.44
N PRO A 137 0.72 22.69 -2.18
CA PRO A 137 1.64 23.75 -1.80
C PRO A 137 3.08 23.47 -2.25
N LEU A 138 3.39 22.23 -2.66
CA LEU A 138 4.69 21.78 -3.11
C LEU A 138 4.75 21.68 -4.64
N GLN A 139 5.95 21.73 -5.20
CA GLN A 139 6.15 21.47 -6.62
C GLN A 139 5.69 20.06 -6.98
N ALA A 140 4.72 19.96 -7.90
CA ALA A 140 4.21 18.70 -8.39
C ALA A 140 4.95 18.23 -9.65
N TYR A 141 5.14 16.92 -9.77
CA TYR A 141 5.71 16.23 -10.92
C TYR A 141 4.73 15.16 -11.39
N PRO A 142 3.70 15.52 -12.17
CA PRO A 142 2.74 14.55 -12.68
C PRO A 142 3.39 13.69 -13.77
N LEU A 143 3.41 12.38 -13.57
CA LEU A 143 3.94 11.40 -14.54
C LEU A 143 2.83 10.70 -15.34
N GLY A 144 1.56 11.06 -15.06
CA GLY A 144 0.41 10.39 -15.67
C GLY A 144 0.27 8.93 -15.25
N TYR A 145 -0.47 8.16 -16.02
CA TYR A 145 -0.67 6.74 -15.75
C TYR A 145 0.53 5.92 -16.23
N VAL A 146 1.12 5.15 -15.34
CA VAL A 146 2.25 4.25 -15.64
C VAL A 146 1.77 2.81 -15.54
N ASN A 147 1.79 2.07 -16.64
CA ASN A 147 1.38 0.67 -16.73
C ASN A 147 2.57 -0.30 -16.95
N ASP A 148 3.75 0.22 -17.28
CA ASP A 148 4.97 -0.59 -17.37
C ASP A 148 5.59 -0.80 -15.99
N PRO A 149 5.68 -2.05 -15.52
CA PRO A 149 6.25 -2.34 -14.21
C PRO A 149 7.72 -1.88 -14.07
N ARG A 150 8.51 -1.92 -15.14
CA ARG A 150 9.90 -1.45 -15.12
C ARG A 150 9.98 0.06 -14.91
N ARG A 151 9.08 0.80 -15.55
CA ARG A 151 8.98 2.24 -15.33
C ARG A 151 8.51 2.56 -13.91
N MET A 152 7.61 1.72 -13.34
CA MET A 152 7.22 1.86 -11.93
C MET A 152 8.39 1.61 -10.97
N VAL A 153 9.30 0.70 -11.28
CA VAL A 153 10.55 0.51 -10.50
C VAL A 153 11.38 1.80 -10.49
N ASP A 154 11.56 2.45 -11.65
CA ASP A 154 12.23 3.76 -11.70
C ASP A 154 11.48 4.81 -10.86
N VAL A 155 10.15 4.84 -10.92
CA VAL A 155 9.32 5.77 -10.13
C VAL A 155 9.53 5.56 -8.62
N TYR A 156 9.48 4.32 -8.13
CA TYR A 156 9.74 4.04 -6.72
C TYR A 156 11.17 4.43 -6.33
N ASN A 157 12.17 4.02 -7.10
CA ASN A 157 13.58 4.32 -6.80
C ASN A 157 13.92 5.83 -6.87
N ALA A 158 13.13 6.63 -7.62
CA ALA A 158 13.30 8.08 -7.65
C ALA A 158 12.82 8.78 -6.37
N ALA A 159 11.95 8.14 -5.60
CA ALA A 159 11.31 8.72 -4.42
C ALA A 159 12.18 8.62 -3.15
N ASP A 160 11.96 9.54 -2.20
CA ASP A 160 12.53 9.50 -0.86
C ASP A 160 11.55 8.92 0.17
N ALA A 161 10.24 9.00 -0.11
CA ALA A 161 9.17 8.38 0.64
C ALA A 161 7.97 8.09 -0.27
N PHE A 162 7.24 7.03 0.01
CA PHE A 162 5.96 6.73 -0.61
C PHE A 162 4.82 7.01 0.36
N VAL A 163 3.77 7.73 -0.07
CA VAL A 163 2.63 8.05 0.79
C VAL A 163 1.35 7.49 0.19
N LEU A 164 0.59 6.74 1.00
CA LEU A 164 -0.71 6.18 0.64
C LEU A 164 -1.73 6.42 1.77
N PRO A 165 -2.36 7.61 1.85
CA PRO A 165 -3.33 7.94 2.89
C PRO A 165 -4.74 7.45 2.50
N SER A 166 -4.83 6.22 2.04
CA SER A 166 -6.09 5.61 1.61
C SER A 166 -7.08 5.49 2.76
N LEU A 167 -8.37 5.66 2.46
CA LEU A 167 -9.45 5.55 3.42
C LEU A 167 -10.00 4.12 3.55
N SER A 168 -9.64 3.26 2.61
CA SER A 168 -10.00 1.84 2.62
C SER A 168 -8.98 1.06 1.80
N GLU A 169 -8.33 0.11 2.42
CA GLU A 169 -7.38 -0.81 1.80
C GLU A 169 -7.50 -2.20 2.44
N ASN A 170 -7.16 -3.21 1.67
CA ASN A 170 -6.95 -4.53 2.23
C ASN A 170 -5.45 -4.73 2.52
N LEU A 171 -4.64 -4.96 1.49
CA LEU A 171 -3.19 -5.05 1.55
C LEU A 171 -2.63 -4.46 0.25
N PRO A 172 -2.28 -3.17 0.22
CA PRO A 172 -1.94 -2.47 -1.01
C PRO A 172 -0.59 -2.88 -1.59
N ASN A 173 -0.59 -3.55 -2.75
CA ASN A 173 0.63 -3.98 -3.43
C ASN A 173 1.62 -2.82 -3.65
N THR A 174 1.13 -1.59 -3.83
CA THR A 174 1.98 -0.41 -4.03
C THR A 174 2.88 -0.09 -2.84
N ILE A 175 2.44 -0.38 -1.61
CA ILE A 175 3.31 -0.28 -0.42
C ILE A 175 4.40 -1.36 -0.48
N MET A 176 4.03 -2.62 -0.76
CA MET A 176 5.00 -3.71 -0.86
C MET A 176 6.03 -3.45 -1.98
N GLU A 177 5.59 -2.92 -3.14
CA GLU A 177 6.46 -2.56 -4.26
C GLU A 177 7.44 -1.44 -3.89
N ALA A 178 6.95 -0.37 -3.24
CA ALA A 178 7.79 0.72 -2.75
C ALA A 178 8.81 0.23 -1.72
N MET A 179 8.36 -0.55 -0.74
CA MET A 179 9.23 -1.16 0.28
C MET A 179 10.27 -2.10 -0.33
N ALA A 180 9.91 -2.89 -1.35
CA ALA A 180 10.84 -3.73 -2.09
C ALA A 180 11.95 -2.92 -2.78
N CYS A 181 11.64 -1.71 -3.23
CA CYS A 181 12.61 -0.75 -3.78
C CYS A 181 13.39 0.03 -2.69
N GLY A 182 13.19 -0.28 -1.41
CA GLY A 182 13.88 0.40 -0.30
C GLY A 182 13.34 1.78 0.02
N VAL A 183 12.08 2.06 -0.34
CA VAL A 183 11.43 3.34 -0.08
C VAL A 183 10.57 3.24 1.18
N PRO A 184 10.83 4.07 2.22
CA PRO A 184 9.99 4.09 3.41
C PRO A 184 8.58 4.56 3.06
N CYS A 185 7.58 3.93 3.67
CA CYS A 185 6.18 4.16 3.36
C CYS A 185 5.45 4.87 4.49
N ILE A 186 4.50 5.74 4.13
CA ILE A 186 3.63 6.46 5.06
C ILE A 186 2.18 6.14 4.68
N GLY A 187 1.37 5.71 5.63
CA GLY A 187 -0.04 5.37 5.37
C GLY A 187 -0.91 5.54 6.60
N PHE A 188 -2.23 5.58 6.40
CA PHE A 188 -3.17 5.60 7.52
C PHE A 188 -3.30 4.22 8.19
N ARG A 189 -3.66 4.23 9.47
CA ARG A 189 -4.03 3.04 10.25
C ARG A 189 -5.39 2.50 9.77
N VAL A 190 -5.40 1.82 8.63
CA VAL A 190 -6.61 1.25 8.03
C VAL A 190 -6.31 -0.04 7.28
N GLY A 191 -7.22 -1.01 7.37
CA GLY A 191 -7.07 -2.31 6.71
C GLY A 191 -5.76 -3.01 7.09
N GLY A 192 -5.08 -3.55 6.09
CA GLY A 192 -3.79 -4.22 6.26
C GLY A 192 -2.57 -3.30 6.17
N ILE A 193 -2.73 -1.98 5.99
CA ILE A 193 -1.57 -1.06 5.96
C ILE A 193 -0.66 -1.22 7.20
N PRO A 194 -1.20 -1.34 8.45
CA PRO A 194 -0.36 -1.58 9.62
C PRO A 194 0.33 -2.96 9.67
N GLU A 195 -0.05 -3.89 8.79
CA GLU A 195 0.66 -5.17 8.65
C GLU A 195 1.90 -5.04 7.78
N GLU A 196 1.89 -4.10 6.82
CA GLU A 196 3.01 -3.82 5.92
C GLU A 196 4.02 -2.86 6.56
N ILE A 197 3.51 -1.76 7.14
CA ILE A 197 4.34 -0.72 7.74
C ILE A 197 4.49 -0.94 9.24
N ASP A 198 5.70 -1.27 9.69
CA ASP A 198 6.08 -1.25 11.10
C ASP A 198 6.42 0.19 11.47
N HIS A 199 5.53 0.81 12.27
CA HIS A 199 5.62 2.23 12.62
C HIS A 199 6.99 2.59 13.21
N LYS A 200 7.67 3.56 12.59
CA LYS A 200 9.01 4.06 12.92
C LYS A 200 10.16 3.04 12.80
N VAL A 201 9.91 1.92 12.11
CA VAL A 201 10.95 0.92 11.79
C VAL A 201 11.25 0.91 10.29
N ASN A 202 10.21 0.83 9.44
CA ASN A 202 10.34 0.85 7.99
C ASN A 202 9.46 1.91 7.31
N GLY A 203 8.79 2.75 8.11
CA GLY A 203 7.90 3.81 7.65
C GLY A 203 7.07 4.38 8.80
N TYR A 204 5.96 5.05 8.47
CA TYR A 204 5.11 5.72 9.43
C TYR A 204 3.63 5.36 9.23
N VAL A 205 2.98 4.88 10.28
CA VAL A 205 1.53 4.65 10.30
C VAL A 205 0.88 5.82 11.01
N ALA A 206 0.20 6.67 10.23
CA ALA A 206 -0.54 7.82 10.75
C ALA A 206 -1.95 7.40 11.18
N GLU A 207 -2.51 8.14 12.14
CA GLU A 207 -3.87 7.90 12.62
C GLU A 207 -4.89 8.15 11.50
N TYR A 208 -5.92 7.33 11.47
CA TYR A 208 -6.91 7.31 10.40
C TYR A 208 -7.61 8.67 10.23
N LYS A 209 -7.55 9.22 9.01
CA LYS A 209 -8.11 10.52 8.65
C LYS A 209 -7.55 11.73 9.42
N ASP A 210 -6.38 11.60 10.02
CA ASP A 210 -5.69 12.72 10.69
C ASP A 210 -4.59 13.30 9.78
N ALA A 211 -4.89 14.44 9.14
CA ALA A 211 -3.94 15.16 8.29
C ALA A 211 -2.78 15.76 9.11
N ASN A 212 -2.96 16.06 10.42
CA ASN A 212 -1.86 16.54 11.26
C ASN A 212 -0.87 15.41 11.53
N ASP A 213 -1.37 14.20 11.83
CA ASP A 213 -0.48 13.06 12.06
C ASP A 213 0.20 12.61 10.75
N LEU A 214 -0.49 12.72 9.61
CA LEU A 214 0.11 12.49 8.30
C LEU A 214 1.23 13.50 8.01
N ALA A 215 1.05 14.79 8.36
CA ALA A 215 2.08 15.82 8.24
C ALA A 215 3.30 15.52 9.14
N ARG A 216 3.06 15.10 10.40
CA ARG A 216 4.13 14.64 11.30
C ARG A 216 4.87 13.43 10.72
N GLY A 217 4.14 12.49 10.11
CA GLY A 217 4.73 11.33 9.45
C GLY A 217 5.63 11.70 8.26
N LEU A 218 5.21 12.68 7.44
CA LEU A 218 6.02 13.21 6.35
C LEU A 218 7.29 13.87 6.88
N HIS A 219 7.16 14.76 7.86
CA HIS A 219 8.31 15.44 8.49
C HIS A 219 9.26 14.42 9.13
N TRP A 220 8.74 13.54 9.98
CA TRP A 220 9.57 12.53 10.64
C TRP A 220 10.34 11.67 9.64
N THR A 221 9.68 11.17 8.60
CA THR A 221 10.31 10.28 7.61
C THR A 221 11.40 10.99 6.79
N LEU A 222 11.19 12.26 6.45
CA LEU A 222 12.06 12.99 5.53
C LEU A 222 13.15 13.81 6.21
N ASP A 223 12.94 14.25 7.46
CA ASP A 223 13.83 15.18 8.17
C ASP A 223 14.47 14.59 9.42
N GLU A 224 13.78 13.71 10.17
CA GLU A 224 14.27 13.22 11.46
C GLU A 224 14.85 11.80 11.36
N ALA A 225 14.25 10.91 10.57
CA ALA A 225 14.64 9.52 10.50
C ALA A 225 15.82 9.28 9.55
N ASP A 226 16.61 8.24 9.83
CA ASP A 226 17.56 7.72 8.86
C ASP A 226 16.84 6.89 7.79
N ARG A 227 16.57 7.55 6.65
CA ARG A 227 15.87 6.93 5.51
C ARG A 227 16.57 5.70 4.96
N LYS A 228 17.90 5.63 5.09
CA LYS A 228 18.65 4.45 4.64
C LYS A 228 18.28 3.25 5.50
N THR A 229 18.31 3.39 6.80
CA THR A 229 17.91 2.34 7.75
C THR A 229 16.44 1.95 7.55
N LEU A 230 15.53 2.93 7.38
CA LEU A 230 14.12 2.63 7.09
C LEU A 230 13.95 1.81 5.81
N GLY A 231 14.68 2.16 4.75
CA GLY A 231 14.66 1.46 3.48
C GLY A 231 15.21 0.04 3.57
N GLU A 232 16.31 -0.17 4.30
CA GLU A 232 16.88 -1.49 4.54
C GLU A 232 15.91 -2.42 5.30
N GLU A 233 15.24 -1.91 6.34
CA GLU A 233 14.22 -2.67 7.08
C GLU A 233 12.97 -2.93 6.22
N ALA A 234 12.58 -2.00 5.34
CA ALA A 234 11.50 -2.21 4.39
C ALA A 234 11.81 -3.37 3.43
N VAL A 235 12.99 -3.38 2.79
CA VAL A 235 13.45 -4.46 1.90
C VAL A 235 13.49 -5.80 2.64
N LYS A 236 14.03 -5.82 3.85
CA LYS A 236 14.13 -7.02 4.69
C LYS A 236 12.74 -7.59 4.99
N LYS A 237 11.78 -6.75 5.39
CA LYS A 237 10.41 -7.18 5.65
C LYS A 237 9.75 -7.79 4.41
N VAL A 238 9.89 -7.14 3.25
CA VAL A 238 9.35 -7.67 1.99
C VAL A 238 9.98 -9.01 1.63
N ALA A 239 11.30 -9.14 1.74
CA ALA A 239 11.99 -10.39 1.45
C ALA A 239 11.50 -11.55 2.33
N GLN A 240 11.26 -11.29 3.61
CA GLN A 240 10.84 -12.29 4.60
C GLN A 240 9.36 -12.67 4.50
N HIS A 241 8.48 -11.71 4.17
CA HIS A 241 7.03 -11.90 4.32
C HIS A 241 6.26 -11.88 3.01
N TYR A 242 6.72 -11.12 2.00
CA TYR A 242 5.98 -10.82 0.79
C TYR A 242 6.67 -11.28 -0.50
N SER A 243 7.91 -11.79 -0.44
CA SER A 243 8.56 -12.35 -1.62
C SER A 243 7.81 -13.56 -2.17
N GLN A 244 7.90 -13.78 -3.48
CA GLN A 244 7.31 -14.96 -4.13
C GLN A 244 7.66 -16.27 -3.42
N ARG A 245 8.93 -16.39 -2.98
CA ARG A 245 9.41 -17.58 -2.25
C ARG A 245 8.71 -17.74 -0.89
N ALA A 246 8.64 -16.66 -0.10
CA ALA A 246 8.04 -16.69 1.23
C ALA A 246 6.54 -17.02 1.17
N VAL A 247 5.84 -16.41 0.20
CA VAL A 247 4.40 -16.64 -0.01
C VAL A 247 4.13 -18.04 -0.53
N ALA A 248 4.91 -18.52 -1.51
CA ALA A 248 4.77 -19.88 -2.04
C ALA A 248 4.94 -20.95 -0.96
N ALA A 249 5.94 -20.79 -0.07
CA ALA A 249 6.15 -21.71 1.05
C ALA A 249 4.91 -21.79 1.97
N ARG A 250 4.22 -20.68 2.25
CA ARG A 250 2.99 -20.68 3.04
C ARG A 250 1.84 -21.44 2.35
N TYR A 251 1.67 -21.27 1.03
CA TYR A 251 0.67 -22.02 0.27
C TYR A 251 1.00 -23.51 0.22
N ILE A 252 2.26 -23.88 0.02
CA ILE A 252 2.72 -25.29 0.04
C ILE A 252 2.36 -25.93 1.39
N ASN A 253 2.59 -25.24 2.50
CA ASN A 253 2.25 -25.76 3.83
C ASN A 253 0.74 -26.01 3.99
N ILE A 254 -0.12 -25.11 3.46
CA ILE A 254 -1.57 -25.35 3.46
C ILE A 254 -1.93 -26.57 2.60
N TYR A 255 -1.40 -26.67 1.39
CA TYR A 255 -1.67 -27.78 0.49
C TYR A 255 -1.23 -29.12 1.08
N ASN A 256 -0.04 -29.17 1.70
CA ASN A 256 0.46 -30.39 2.36
C ASN A 256 -0.46 -30.82 3.50
N ARG A 257 -0.86 -29.88 4.35
CA ARG A 257 -1.79 -30.15 5.45
C ARG A 257 -3.13 -30.68 4.94
N LEU A 258 -3.72 -30.05 3.93
CA LEU A 258 -5.01 -30.46 3.36
C LEU A 258 -4.93 -31.77 2.59
N ALA A 259 -3.80 -32.08 1.97
CA ALA A 259 -3.58 -33.34 1.25
C ALA A 259 -3.20 -34.51 2.17
N GLY A 260 -3.00 -34.28 3.47
CA GLY A 260 -2.53 -35.30 4.41
C GLY A 260 -1.15 -35.86 4.05
N LYS A 261 -0.28 -35.02 3.43
CA LYS A 261 1.03 -35.43 2.93
C LYS A 261 2.06 -34.40 3.35
N ASP A 262 3.12 -34.83 3.99
CA ASP A 262 4.33 -34.00 4.17
C ASP A 262 5.10 -33.96 2.84
N TYR A 263 4.73 -33.02 1.96
CA TYR A 263 5.50 -32.74 0.77
C TYR A 263 6.43 -31.55 1.04
N LEU A 264 7.74 -31.86 1.01
CA LEU A 264 8.84 -30.94 0.78
C LEU A 264 9.37 -30.13 1.97
N GLU A 265 10.43 -30.64 2.51
CA GLU A 265 11.65 -29.87 2.76
C GLU A 265 12.15 -29.35 1.39
N ALA A 266 12.07 -28.04 1.16
CA ALA A 266 12.66 -27.38 -0.01
C ALA A 266 13.50 -26.18 0.43
#